data_7a315b52892af866e50a0d1f4ad0f188
#
_entry.id   7a315b52892af866e50a0d1f4ad0f188
#
_cell.length_a   1.000
_cell.length_b   1.000
_cell.length_c   1.000
_cell.angle_alpha   90.00
_cell.angle_beta   90.00
_cell.angle_gamma   90.00
#
_symmetry.space_group_name_H-M   'P 1'
#
loop_
_entity.id
_entity.type
_entity.pdbx_description
1 polymer ?
#
loop_
_entity_poly.entity_id
_entity_poly.type
_entity_poly.pdbx_seq_one_letter_code
_entity_poly.pdbx_strand_id
1 'polypeptide(L)'
;MMNFKLLVRLPLLATLTVMTGCGYLFGDDGMFRDKSQDYKQAPELKVIEVPPEKSTDALQDIYPIPDIEQSLVMAGEFEVPRPTPLVSGAADEVVRIQKLGAESWALVAMAPGQLWPQVRSFLSAAGIGVGRVDARAGIMETSWLSMEGAPMQSRFQFRIERGVQRGTSELHVLQMNQAGDVTVWPATSDDLQQETEMLRGMAQYIANSADSAPVSMIADQAISATGRISLQETSQGDTYIELILPYDRAWASTAKGLEESNFEIIDRDRSAGEYYVRFIGIENEEEDGWFDWLWGGDEKHPLADQEFLVTVVKQTDEAVAIRLQPREPDPAFDRRQEQALLSLI
;
A
#
# COMPACT_ATOMS: atom_id res chain seq x y z
N MET A 1 -74.48 10.10 -8.05
CA MET A 1 -73.31 10.92 -7.64
C MET A 1 -72.44 10.12 -6.70
N MET A 2 -71.50 9.44 -7.22
CA MET A 2 -70.57 8.62 -6.41
C MET A 2 -69.58 9.55 -5.69
N ASN A 3 -69.51 9.46 -4.36
CA ASN A 3 -68.77 10.41 -3.54
C ASN A 3 -67.28 10.38 -3.86
N PHE A 4 -66.77 11.42 -4.49
CA PHE A 4 -65.35 11.62 -4.84
C PHE A 4 -64.40 11.42 -3.63
N LYS A 5 -64.87 11.66 -2.42
CA LYS A 5 -64.12 11.43 -1.17
C LYS A 5 -63.89 9.93 -0.87
N LEU A 6 -64.76 9.03 -1.37
CA LEU A 6 -64.62 7.57 -1.18
C LEU A 6 -63.59 7.00 -2.17
N LEU A 7 -63.52 7.57 -3.39
CA LEU A 7 -62.59 7.13 -4.44
C LEU A 7 -61.12 7.45 -4.13
N VAL A 8 -60.83 8.50 -3.37
CA VAL A 8 -59.48 8.89 -2.95
C VAL A 8 -59.02 8.18 -1.67
N ARG A 9 -59.98 7.81 -0.80
CA ARG A 9 -59.67 7.13 0.48
C ARG A 9 -59.36 5.63 0.29
N LEU A 10 -59.90 4.98 -0.72
CA LEU A 10 -59.66 3.57 -0.99
C LEU A 10 -58.19 3.26 -1.42
N PRO A 11 -57.58 4.02 -2.37
CA PRO A 11 -56.16 3.80 -2.75
C PRO A 11 -55.20 4.25 -1.63
N LEU A 12 -55.55 5.27 -0.82
CA LEU A 12 -54.71 5.70 0.30
C LEU A 12 -54.67 4.64 1.40
N LEU A 13 -55.77 3.92 1.67
CA LEU A 13 -55.80 2.81 2.63
C LEU A 13 -55.03 1.60 2.10
N ALA A 14 -55.10 1.32 0.80
CA ALA A 14 -54.37 0.23 0.15
C ALA A 14 -52.85 0.46 0.13
N THR A 15 -52.39 1.71 -0.02
CA THR A 15 -50.96 2.05 0.07
C THR A 15 -50.40 1.95 1.50
N LEU A 16 -51.20 2.22 2.53
CA LEU A 16 -50.78 2.10 3.92
C LEU A 16 -50.59 0.63 4.33
N THR A 17 -51.39 -0.29 3.80
CA THR A 17 -51.26 -1.74 4.08
C THR A 17 -50.07 -2.41 3.39
N VAL A 18 -49.54 -1.86 2.30
CA VAL A 18 -48.35 -2.41 1.61
C VAL A 18 -47.06 -2.07 2.35
N MET A 19 -47.02 -0.95 3.09
CA MET A 19 -45.81 -0.56 3.85
C MET A 19 -45.60 -1.36 5.15
N THR A 20 -46.61 -2.05 5.68
CA THR A 20 -46.45 -2.86 6.90
C THR A 20 -46.02 -4.30 6.65
N GLY A 21 -45.91 -4.71 5.38
CA GLY A 21 -45.63 -6.10 5.02
C GLY A 21 -44.14 -6.52 5.12
N CYS A 22 -43.20 -5.59 5.09
CA CYS A 22 -41.77 -5.94 5.11
C CYS A 22 -41.30 -6.49 6.46
N GLY A 23 -41.85 -6.00 7.58
CA GLY A 23 -41.49 -6.49 8.91
C GLY A 23 -41.97 -7.91 9.20
N TYR A 24 -43.11 -8.34 8.59
CA TYR A 24 -43.65 -9.69 8.77
C TYR A 24 -42.87 -10.76 8.02
N LEU A 25 -42.22 -10.40 6.91
CA LEU A 25 -41.43 -11.33 6.10
C LEU A 25 -39.97 -11.38 6.51
N PHE A 26 -39.33 -10.24 6.81
CA PHE A 26 -37.90 -10.10 7.01
C PHE A 26 -37.49 -9.50 8.37
N GLY A 27 -38.41 -9.28 9.30
CA GLY A 27 -38.09 -8.81 10.66
C GLY A 27 -37.51 -9.95 11.52
N ASP A 28 -37.08 -9.60 12.75
CA ASP A 28 -36.48 -10.54 13.72
C ASP A 28 -37.34 -11.77 14.02
N ASP A 29 -38.69 -11.63 13.94
CA ASP A 29 -39.66 -12.71 14.05
C ASP A 29 -40.29 -13.10 12.70
N GLY A 30 -39.73 -12.67 11.59
CA GLY A 30 -40.26 -12.88 10.25
C GLY A 30 -40.03 -14.32 9.73
N MET A 31 -40.83 -14.69 8.70
CA MET A 31 -40.77 -16.01 8.08
C MET A 31 -39.39 -16.29 7.44
N PHE A 32 -38.66 -15.24 7.02
CA PHE A 32 -37.28 -15.29 6.45
C PHE A 32 -36.32 -14.48 7.32
N ARG A 33 -36.36 -14.67 8.65
CA ARG A 33 -35.43 -14.00 9.53
C ARG A 33 -33.97 -14.41 9.27
N ASP A 34 -33.05 -13.49 9.47
CA ASP A 34 -31.62 -13.80 9.43
C ASP A 34 -31.24 -14.64 10.66
N LYS A 35 -30.76 -15.86 10.42
CA LYS A 35 -30.32 -16.82 11.44
C LYS A 35 -28.81 -16.81 11.65
N SER A 36 -28.08 -15.90 11.02
CA SER A 36 -26.61 -15.85 11.08
C SER A 36 -26.07 -15.68 12.49
N GLN A 37 -26.88 -15.14 13.41
CA GLN A 37 -26.49 -14.88 14.80
C GLN A 37 -27.04 -15.91 15.80
N ASP A 38 -27.89 -16.87 15.38
CA ASP A 38 -28.53 -17.83 16.26
C ASP A 38 -27.52 -18.70 17.03
N TYR A 39 -26.35 -18.96 16.43
CA TYR A 39 -25.29 -19.74 17.05
C TYR A 39 -24.73 -19.12 18.33
N LYS A 40 -24.81 -17.79 18.49
CA LYS A 40 -24.33 -17.09 19.70
C LYS A 40 -25.17 -17.38 20.95
N GLN A 41 -26.42 -17.79 20.76
CA GLN A 41 -27.36 -18.14 21.82
C GLN A 41 -27.60 -19.66 21.91
N ALA A 42 -26.98 -20.43 21.03
CA ALA A 42 -27.11 -21.89 21.04
C ALA A 42 -26.46 -22.46 22.31
N PRO A 43 -27.15 -23.39 23.01
CA PRO A 43 -26.55 -24.07 24.15
C PRO A 43 -25.35 -24.90 23.69
N GLU A 44 -24.30 -24.89 24.47
CA GLU A 44 -23.12 -25.72 24.21
C GLU A 44 -23.51 -27.21 24.19
N LEU A 45 -22.96 -27.94 23.23
CA LEU A 45 -23.12 -29.38 23.17
C LEU A 45 -22.44 -30.01 24.38
N LYS A 46 -23.07 -31.05 24.95
CA LYS A 46 -22.46 -31.81 26.05
C LYS A 46 -21.12 -32.40 25.57
N VAL A 47 -20.12 -32.24 26.42
CA VAL A 47 -18.81 -32.87 26.20
C VAL A 47 -18.99 -34.39 25.99
N ILE A 48 -18.42 -34.94 24.95
CA ILE A 48 -18.48 -36.37 24.65
C ILE A 48 -17.69 -37.10 25.73
N GLU A 49 -18.37 -37.93 26.51
CA GLU A 49 -17.74 -38.79 27.47
C GLU A 49 -17.15 -40.00 26.76
N VAL A 50 -15.83 -40.13 26.82
CA VAL A 50 -15.12 -41.28 26.26
C VAL A 50 -15.18 -42.43 27.26
N PRO A 51 -15.56 -43.66 26.86
CA PRO A 51 -15.55 -44.82 27.73
C PRO A 51 -14.17 -45.04 28.35
N PRO A 52 -14.08 -45.45 29.62
CA PRO A 52 -12.81 -45.56 30.35
C PRO A 52 -11.81 -46.56 29.75
N GLU A 53 -12.24 -47.37 28.81
CA GLU A 53 -11.43 -48.37 28.12
C GLU A 53 -10.74 -47.84 26.86
N LYS A 54 -10.98 -46.57 26.50
CA LYS A 54 -10.43 -45.94 25.27
C LYS A 54 -9.39 -44.90 25.65
N SER A 55 -8.29 -44.87 24.90
CA SER A 55 -7.29 -43.81 25.06
C SER A 55 -7.84 -42.46 24.65
N THR A 56 -7.61 -41.47 25.47
CA THR A 56 -7.98 -40.06 25.22
C THR A 56 -6.81 -39.22 24.69
N ASP A 57 -5.64 -39.84 24.44
CA ASP A 57 -4.43 -39.11 24.04
C ASP A 57 -4.60 -38.27 22.76
N ALA A 58 -5.43 -38.77 21.85
CA ALA A 58 -5.76 -38.03 20.62
C ALA A 58 -6.75 -36.86 20.81
N LEU A 59 -7.38 -36.76 22.01
CA LEU A 59 -8.33 -35.71 22.35
C LEU A 59 -7.73 -34.65 23.30
N GLN A 60 -6.43 -34.77 23.61
CA GLN A 60 -5.75 -33.76 24.39
C GLN A 60 -5.54 -32.50 23.57
N ASP A 61 -6.05 -31.36 24.08
CA ASP A 61 -5.80 -30.08 23.50
C ASP A 61 -4.31 -29.74 23.60
N ILE A 62 -3.61 -29.71 22.46
CA ILE A 62 -2.19 -29.32 22.38
C ILE A 62 -2.04 -27.83 22.75
N TYR A 63 -3.07 -27.02 22.54
CA TYR A 63 -3.15 -25.62 22.89
C TYR A 63 -4.45 -25.36 23.67
N PRO A 64 -4.46 -25.54 25.00
CA PRO A 64 -5.64 -25.31 25.80
C PRO A 64 -6.03 -23.82 25.74
N ILE A 65 -7.29 -23.55 25.37
CA ILE A 65 -7.86 -22.20 25.42
C ILE A 65 -8.17 -21.94 26.89
N PRO A 66 -7.61 -20.86 27.51
CA PRO A 66 -7.91 -20.54 28.90
C PRO A 66 -9.40 -20.26 29.09
N ASP A 67 -9.97 -20.74 30.17
CA ASP A 67 -11.35 -20.47 30.54
C ASP A 67 -11.57 -18.94 30.73
N ILE A 68 -12.56 -18.39 30.07
CA ILE A 68 -12.95 -16.99 30.24
C ILE A 68 -13.99 -16.96 31.38
N GLU A 69 -13.60 -16.39 32.53
CA GLU A 69 -14.45 -16.32 33.73
C GLU A 69 -15.76 -15.51 33.54
N GLN A 70 -15.87 -14.75 32.44
CA GLN A 70 -17.08 -14.04 32.09
C GLN A 70 -17.39 -14.25 30.62
N SER A 71 -18.56 -14.84 30.34
CA SER A 71 -19.16 -14.86 29.01
C SER A 71 -19.52 -13.43 28.61
N LEU A 72 -18.63 -12.75 27.94
CA LEU A 72 -18.91 -11.49 27.27
C LEU A 72 -19.70 -11.80 26.00
N VAL A 73 -20.98 -12.13 26.15
CA VAL A 73 -21.91 -12.13 25.00
C VAL A 73 -22.09 -10.68 24.60
N MET A 74 -21.35 -10.25 23.60
CA MET A 74 -21.56 -8.94 23.01
C MET A 74 -22.91 -8.94 22.33
N ALA A 75 -23.87 -8.21 22.92
CA ALA A 75 -25.16 -7.98 22.30
C ALA A 75 -24.95 -7.03 21.11
N GLY A 76 -25.22 -7.53 19.90
CA GLY A 76 -25.09 -6.76 18.66
C GLY A 76 -24.18 -7.42 17.61
N GLU A 77 -24.13 -6.81 16.46
CA GLU A 77 -23.23 -7.20 15.37
C GLU A 77 -21.78 -6.87 15.77
N PHE A 78 -20.94 -7.90 15.86
CA PHE A 78 -19.52 -7.68 16.16
C PHE A 78 -18.85 -7.10 14.90
N GLU A 79 -18.63 -5.81 14.92
CA GLU A 79 -17.79 -5.17 13.92
C GLU A 79 -16.32 -5.38 14.31
N VAL A 80 -15.60 -6.15 13.47
CA VAL A 80 -14.15 -6.33 13.64
C VAL A 80 -13.49 -4.94 13.61
N PRO A 81 -12.84 -4.50 14.71
CA PRO A 81 -12.16 -3.22 14.69
C PRO A 81 -11.10 -3.24 13.59
N ARG A 82 -11.39 -2.58 12.49
CA ARG A 82 -10.38 -2.36 11.43
C ARG A 82 -9.36 -1.37 11.98
N PRO A 83 -8.07 -1.61 11.77
CA PRO A 83 -7.09 -0.57 12.06
C PRO A 83 -7.57 0.69 11.32
N THR A 84 -7.82 1.75 12.08
CA THR A 84 -8.09 3.07 11.49
C THR A 84 -6.87 3.41 10.66
N PRO A 85 -6.99 3.65 9.34
CA PRO A 85 -5.88 4.16 8.57
C PRO A 85 -5.37 5.40 9.30
N LEU A 86 -4.07 5.55 9.40
CA LEU A 86 -3.42 6.72 10.03
C LEU A 86 -3.88 8.02 9.40
N VAL A 87 -4.38 7.91 8.18
CA VAL A 87 -4.95 8.99 7.39
C VAL A 87 -6.17 8.38 6.68
N SER A 88 -7.36 8.90 6.88
CA SER A 88 -8.59 8.45 6.25
C SER A 88 -9.08 9.48 5.23
N GLY A 89 -9.42 9.03 4.03
CA GLY A 89 -9.96 9.86 2.94
C GLY A 89 -8.89 10.29 1.92
N ALA A 90 -9.05 11.45 1.31
CA ALA A 90 -8.14 12.01 0.29
C ALA A 90 -6.66 12.07 0.73
N ALA A 91 -6.42 12.04 2.02
CA ALA A 91 -5.09 12.03 2.61
C ALA A 91 -4.35 10.68 2.46
N ASP A 92 -5.07 9.54 2.37
CA ASP A 92 -4.46 8.22 2.07
C ASP A 92 -3.94 8.14 0.63
N GLU A 93 -4.48 8.96 -0.27
CA GLU A 93 -3.99 9.09 -1.64
C GLU A 93 -2.68 9.88 -1.69
N VAL A 94 -2.49 10.82 -0.76
CA VAL A 94 -1.32 11.69 -0.73
C VAL A 94 -0.13 11.06 -0.01
N VAL A 95 -0.34 10.41 1.15
CA VAL A 95 0.74 9.84 1.97
C VAL A 95 0.37 8.46 2.49
N ARG A 96 1.22 7.49 2.23
CA ARG A 96 1.11 6.13 2.77
C ARG A 96 2.38 5.73 3.50
N ILE A 97 2.25 5.32 4.75
CA ILE A 97 3.38 4.73 5.47
C ILE A 97 3.51 3.26 5.07
N GLN A 98 4.65 2.92 4.52
CA GLN A 98 5.01 1.56 4.12
C GLN A 98 6.00 0.98 5.11
N LYS A 99 5.97 -0.34 5.27
CA LYS A 99 6.89 -1.07 6.14
C LYS A 99 7.31 -2.37 5.48
N LEU A 100 8.62 -2.64 5.50
CA LEU A 100 9.19 -3.90 5.07
C LEU A 100 10.27 -4.35 6.07
N GLY A 101 10.00 -5.43 6.77
CA GLY A 101 10.88 -5.87 7.87
C GLY A 101 10.97 -4.83 8.99
N ALA A 102 12.18 -4.36 9.27
CA ALA A 102 12.45 -3.32 10.27
C ALA A 102 12.39 -1.89 9.69
N GLU A 103 12.44 -1.74 8.36
CA GLU A 103 12.40 -0.44 7.70
C GLU A 103 10.97 0.09 7.57
N SER A 104 10.79 1.39 7.79
CA SER A 104 9.55 2.11 7.53
C SER A 104 9.84 3.43 6.81
N TRP A 105 8.96 3.80 5.88
CA TRP A 105 9.06 5.06 5.14
C TRP A 105 7.68 5.57 4.74
N ALA A 106 7.56 6.85 4.47
CA ALA A 106 6.36 7.41 3.86
C ALA A 106 6.53 7.49 2.35
N LEU A 107 5.62 6.85 1.61
CA LEU A 107 5.44 7.06 0.19
C LEU A 107 4.48 8.23 0.01
N VAL A 108 4.92 9.26 -0.68
CA VAL A 108 4.18 10.52 -0.84
C VAL A 108 3.91 10.77 -2.32
N ALA A 109 2.64 10.98 -2.67
CA ALA A 109 2.19 11.24 -4.04
C ALA A 109 2.48 12.70 -4.46
N MET A 110 3.74 13.10 -4.35
CA MET A 110 4.24 14.40 -4.84
C MET A 110 5.72 14.32 -5.21
N ALA A 111 6.15 15.21 -6.08
CA ALA A 111 7.55 15.29 -6.49
C ALA A 111 8.47 15.74 -5.32
N PRO A 112 9.76 15.37 -5.32
CA PRO A 112 10.71 15.77 -4.27
C PRO A 112 10.78 17.27 -4.02
N GLY A 113 10.64 18.07 -5.08
CA GLY A 113 10.62 19.53 -4.99
C GLY A 113 9.43 20.11 -4.23
N GLN A 114 8.33 19.39 -4.15
CA GLN A 114 7.16 19.74 -3.34
C GLN A 114 7.28 19.19 -1.92
N LEU A 115 7.82 17.99 -1.76
CA LEU A 115 7.98 17.36 -0.46
C LEU A 115 9.03 18.06 0.40
N TRP A 116 10.14 18.51 -0.20
CA TRP A 116 11.24 19.18 0.48
C TRP A 116 10.80 20.37 1.36
N PRO A 117 10.07 21.38 0.84
CA PRO A 117 9.58 22.47 1.67
C PRO A 117 8.54 22.05 2.69
N GLN A 118 7.77 20.99 2.44
CA GLN A 118 6.80 20.46 3.41
C GLN A 118 7.50 19.92 4.66
N VAL A 119 8.56 19.13 4.48
CA VAL A 119 9.39 18.64 5.60
C VAL A 119 9.96 19.82 6.39
N ARG A 120 10.47 20.84 5.72
CA ARG A 120 10.99 22.05 6.39
C ARG A 120 9.91 22.82 7.13
N SER A 121 8.72 22.94 6.54
CA SER A 121 7.57 23.63 7.17
C SER A 121 7.09 22.89 8.40
N PHE A 122 7.05 21.54 8.35
CA PHE A 122 6.74 20.73 9.54
C PHE A 122 7.71 21.00 10.68
N LEU A 123 9.02 20.93 10.41
CA LEU A 123 10.04 21.17 11.43
C LEU A 123 9.90 22.56 12.06
N SER A 124 9.64 23.57 11.22
CA SER A 124 9.40 24.94 11.68
C SER A 124 8.12 25.05 12.53
N ALA A 125 7.01 24.44 12.09
CA ALA A 125 5.73 24.45 12.79
C ALA A 125 5.79 23.71 14.14
N ALA A 126 6.59 22.64 14.21
CA ALA A 126 6.85 21.89 15.43
C ALA A 126 7.87 22.53 16.36
N GLY A 127 8.47 23.67 15.98
CA GLY A 127 9.53 24.33 16.75
C GLY A 127 10.84 23.54 16.78
N ILE A 128 11.05 22.63 15.83
CA ILE A 128 12.23 21.77 15.73
C ILE A 128 13.33 22.49 14.96
N GLY A 129 14.47 22.76 15.61
CA GLY A 129 15.61 23.38 14.98
C GLY A 129 16.27 22.48 13.93
N VAL A 130 16.62 23.05 12.77
CA VAL A 130 17.35 22.36 11.70
C VAL A 130 18.85 22.61 11.88
N GLY A 131 19.63 21.54 12.01
CA GLY A 131 21.07 21.59 12.21
C GLY A 131 21.87 21.51 10.91
N ARG A 132 21.41 20.71 9.94
CA ARG A 132 22.05 20.53 8.62
C ARG A 132 21.02 20.41 7.52
N VAL A 133 21.33 20.96 6.36
CA VAL A 133 20.52 20.87 5.15
C VAL A 133 21.43 20.56 3.97
N ASP A 134 21.16 19.47 3.27
CA ASP A 134 21.86 19.08 2.05
C ASP A 134 20.83 18.72 0.98
N ALA A 135 20.44 19.70 0.18
CA ALA A 135 19.42 19.52 -0.85
C ALA A 135 19.88 18.58 -1.98
N ARG A 136 21.21 18.44 -2.21
CA ARG A 136 21.72 17.54 -3.25
C ARG A 136 21.62 16.08 -2.84
N ALA A 137 21.86 15.80 -1.57
CA ALA A 137 21.72 14.46 -1.01
C ALA A 137 20.27 14.16 -0.58
N GLY A 138 19.34 15.14 -0.65
CA GLY A 138 17.99 15.01 -0.15
C GLY A 138 17.90 14.91 1.38
N ILE A 139 18.89 15.45 2.12
CA ILE A 139 19.02 15.22 3.56
C ILE A 139 18.74 16.51 4.34
N MET A 140 17.91 16.41 5.37
CA MET A 140 17.76 17.38 6.45
C MET A 140 18.03 16.70 7.79
N GLU A 141 18.76 17.39 8.68
CA GLU A 141 19.02 16.89 10.02
C GLU A 141 18.55 17.93 11.04
N THR A 142 17.95 17.46 12.14
CA THR A 142 17.57 18.35 13.25
C THR A 142 18.77 18.72 14.09
N SER A 143 18.64 19.76 14.90
CA SER A 143 19.45 19.93 16.09
C SER A 143 19.12 18.86 17.11
N TRP A 144 19.91 18.74 18.17
CA TRP A 144 19.60 17.87 19.30
C TRP A 144 18.33 18.32 20.02
N LEU A 145 17.44 17.39 20.28
CA LEU A 145 16.12 17.62 20.88
C LEU A 145 16.04 16.88 22.21
N SER A 146 15.54 17.56 23.23
CA SER A 146 15.15 16.92 24.49
C SER A 146 13.71 16.44 24.37
N MET A 147 13.54 15.13 24.32
CA MET A 147 12.21 14.51 24.26
C MET A 147 11.70 14.25 25.68
N GLU A 148 10.42 14.49 25.93
CA GLU A 148 9.80 14.24 27.23
C GLU A 148 9.87 12.76 27.59
N GLY A 149 10.39 12.45 28.78
CA GLY A 149 10.56 11.06 29.24
C GLY A 149 11.77 10.31 28.67
N ALA A 150 12.50 10.89 27.71
CA ALA A 150 13.72 10.27 27.19
C ALA A 150 14.94 10.60 28.06
N PRO A 151 15.81 9.61 28.35
CA PRO A 151 16.99 9.81 29.21
C PRO A 151 18.11 10.60 28.52
N MET A 152 18.07 10.70 27.19
CA MET A 152 19.08 11.35 26.35
C MET A 152 18.42 12.22 25.30
N GLN A 153 19.20 13.18 24.78
CA GLN A 153 18.76 13.95 23.63
C GLN A 153 18.77 13.08 22.37
N SER A 154 17.84 13.35 21.47
CA SER A 154 17.68 12.68 20.19
C SER A 154 17.86 13.69 19.05
N ARG A 155 18.32 13.23 17.91
CA ARG A 155 18.24 13.98 16.65
C ARG A 155 17.74 13.10 15.54
N PHE A 156 17.17 13.73 14.53
CA PHE A 156 16.55 13.03 13.41
C PHE A 156 17.18 13.46 12.10
N GLN A 157 17.35 12.50 11.20
CA GLN A 157 17.70 12.75 9.82
C GLN A 157 16.52 12.36 8.95
N PHE A 158 16.12 13.28 8.10
CA PHE A 158 15.10 13.07 7.06
C PHE A 158 15.82 12.94 5.73
N ARG A 159 15.55 11.84 5.02
CA ARG A 159 16.07 11.60 3.70
C ARG A 159 14.92 11.51 2.72
N ILE A 160 14.91 12.43 1.76
CA ILE A 160 13.91 12.52 0.71
C ILE A 160 14.54 12.00 -0.57
N GLU A 161 13.89 11.02 -1.17
CA GLU A 161 14.31 10.40 -2.39
C GLU A 161 13.17 10.37 -3.39
N ARG A 162 13.49 10.24 -4.67
CA ARG A 162 12.48 9.98 -5.68
C ARG A 162 11.89 8.59 -5.46
N GLY A 163 10.56 8.50 -5.45
CA GLY A 163 9.87 7.23 -5.37
C GLY A 163 10.04 6.39 -6.63
N VAL A 164 9.82 5.10 -6.51
CA VAL A 164 9.86 4.18 -7.66
C VAL A 164 8.69 4.47 -8.61
N GLN A 165 7.53 4.83 -8.08
CA GLN A 165 6.38 5.23 -8.87
C GLN A 165 6.55 6.67 -9.40
N ARG A 166 6.07 6.92 -10.62
CA ARG A 166 6.14 8.24 -11.24
C ARG A 166 5.40 9.28 -10.39
N GLY A 167 6.01 10.45 -10.23
CA GLY A 167 5.40 11.56 -9.47
C GLY A 167 5.39 11.37 -7.97
N THR A 168 6.03 10.31 -7.43
CA THR A 168 6.09 10.05 -6.00
C THR A 168 7.47 10.34 -5.41
N SER A 169 7.51 10.48 -4.09
CA SER A 169 8.72 10.59 -3.29
C SER A 169 8.67 9.63 -2.11
N GLU A 170 9.81 9.20 -1.65
CA GLU A 170 9.98 8.45 -0.41
C GLU A 170 10.62 9.34 0.64
N LEU A 171 10.05 9.33 1.85
CA LEU A 171 10.57 10.01 3.02
C LEU A 171 10.97 8.97 4.06
N HIS A 172 12.26 8.90 4.31
CA HIS A 172 12.85 8.07 5.36
C HIS A 172 13.22 8.93 6.56
N VAL A 173 13.06 8.37 7.74
CA VAL A 173 13.45 9.00 9.01
C VAL A 173 14.44 8.09 9.71
N LEU A 174 15.53 8.64 10.19
CA LEU A 174 16.52 7.95 11.01
C LEU A 174 16.68 8.71 12.32
N GLN A 175 16.65 8.03 13.44
CA GLN A 175 16.80 8.60 14.77
C GLN A 175 18.15 8.20 15.38
N MET A 176 18.79 9.13 16.07
CA MET A 176 20.04 8.90 16.79
C MET A 176 19.93 9.47 18.21
N ASN A 177 20.35 8.70 19.21
CA ASN A 177 20.52 9.15 20.58
C ASN A 177 21.90 9.83 20.79
N GLN A 178 21.98 10.77 21.72
CA GLN A 178 23.24 11.40 22.11
C GLN A 178 24.06 10.45 23.00
N ALA A 179 24.55 9.35 22.41
CA ALA A 179 25.37 8.35 23.07
C ALA A 179 26.53 7.92 22.15
N GLY A 180 27.71 7.71 22.71
CA GLY A 180 28.87 7.26 21.94
C GLY A 180 29.37 8.27 20.91
N ASP A 181 29.73 7.79 19.70
CA ASP A 181 30.15 8.65 18.58
C ASP A 181 28.92 9.24 17.86
N VAL A 182 28.64 10.50 18.12
CA VAL A 182 27.52 11.27 17.56
C VAL A 182 27.83 11.92 16.21
N THR A 183 28.99 11.65 15.65
CA THR A 183 29.43 12.21 14.35
C THR A 183 29.00 11.32 13.19
N VAL A 184 28.74 10.05 13.43
CA VAL A 184 28.35 9.04 12.43
C VAL A 184 26.92 8.60 12.71
N TRP A 185 26.07 8.69 11.70
CA TRP A 185 24.70 8.19 11.79
C TRP A 185 24.69 6.66 11.89
N PRO A 186 23.83 6.08 12.76
CA PRO A 186 23.69 4.63 12.85
C PRO A 186 23.05 4.08 11.56
N ALA A 187 23.29 2.80 11.26
CA ALA A 187 22.65 2.13 10.11
C ALA A 187 21.13 1.93 10.32
N THR A 188 20.70 1.83 11.57
CA THR A 188 19.30 1.72 12.00
C THR A 188 19.09 2.66 13.18
N SER A 189 17.87 3.15 13.35
CA SER A 189 17.55 4.04 14.47
C SER A 189 17.83 3.39 15.83
N ASP A 190 18.40 4.18 16.73
CA ASP A 190 18.63 3.74 18.12
C ASP A 190 17.30 3.54 18.87
N ASP A 191 16.25 4.28 18.49
CA ASP A 191 14.89 4.15 19.03
C ASP A 191 13.86 4.14 17.87
N LEU A 192 13.39 2.95 17.53
CA LEU A 192 12.40 2.74 16.47
C LEU A 192 11.01 3.31 16.80
N GLN A 193 10.70 3.49 18.09
CA GLN A 193 9.44 4.10 18.48
C GLN A 193 9.46 5.59 18.17
N GLN A 194 10.53 6.30 18.56
CA GLN A 194 10.70 7.72 18.23
C GLN A 194 10.76 7.97 16.73
N GLU A 195 11.44 7.10 15.96
CA GLU A 195 11.43 7.14 14.49
C GLU A 195 10.00 7.05 13.95
N THR A 196 9.25 6.05 14.41
CA THR A 196 7.88 5.81 13.97
C THR A 196 6.95 6.97 14.31
N GLU A 197 7.07 7.54 15.50
CA GLU A 197 6.27 8.68 15.94
C GLU A 197 6.58 9.93 15.11
N MET A 198 7.86 10.18 14.84
CA MET A 198 8.30 11.30 13.98
C MET A 198 7.79 11.13 12.55
N LEU A 199 7.92 9.92 11.98
CA LEU A 199 7.42 9.60 10.63
C LEU A 199 5.91 9.80 10.53
N ARG A 200 5.14 9.36 11.54
CA ARG A 200 3.68 9.54 11.59
C ARG A 200 3.28 11.00 11.68
N GLY A 201 3.92 11.76 12.58
CA GLY A 201 3.66 13.19 12.71
C GLY A 201 3.92 13.95 11.41
N MET A 202 5.03 13.61 10.74
CA MET A 202 5.38 14.17 9.44
C MET A 202 4.35 13.79 8.36
N ALA A 203 3.98 12.52 8.27
CA ALA A 203 3.00 12.03 7.30
C ALA A 203 1.65 12.72 7.48
N GLN A 204 1.19 12.88 8.73
CA GLN A 204 -0.06 13.58 9.04
C GLN A 204 0.00 15.06 8.64
N TYR A 205 1.13 15.73 8.88
CA TYR A 205 1.31 17.12 8.48
C TYR A 205 1.26 17.28 6.96
N ILE A 206 2.00 16.43 6.23
CA ILE A 206 2.04 16.45 4.76
C ILE A 206 0.64 16.20 4.19
N ALA A 207 -0.08 15.20 4.71
CA ALA A 207 -1.43 14.89 4.28
C ALA A 207 -2.39 16.08 4.43
N ASN A 208 -2.26 16.82 5.54
CA ASN A 208 -3.11 17.98 5.82
C ASN A 208 -2.74 19.25 5.03
N SER A 209 -1.52 19.32 4.50
CA SER A 209 -0.97 20.53 3.87
C SER A 209 -0.64 20.34 2.38
N ALA A 210 -1.00 19.22 1.78
CA ALA A 210 -0.64 18.87 0.41
C ALA A 210 -1.10 19.91 -0.63
N ASP A 211 -2.31 20.42 -0.49
CA ASP A 211 -2.90 21.38 -1.43
C ASP A 211 -2.19 22.76 -1.45
N SER A 212 -1.44 23.09 -0.41
CA SER A 212 -0.77 24.39 -0.27
C SER A 212 0.76 24.31 -0.39
N ALA A 213 1.29 23.21 -0.91
CA ALA A 213 2.72 22.94 -0.95
C ALA A 213 3.46 23.90 -1.89
N PRO A 214 4.42 24.73 -1.40
CA PRO A 214 5.33 25.47 -2.28
C PRO A 214 6.29 24.51 -2.98
N VAL A 215 6.80 24.88 -4.16
CA VAL A 215 7.73 24.08 -4.95
C VAL A 215 9.15 24.62 -4.84
N SER A 216 10.09 23.75 -4.52
CA SER A 216 11.52 24.04 -4.58
C SER A 216 12.15 23.44 -5.82
N MET A 217 12.34 24.21 -6.88
CA MET A 217 12.96 23.74 -8.11
C MET A 217 14.40 23.25 -7.93
N ILE A 218 15.15 23.85 -6.98
CA ILE A 218 16.53 23.44 -6.69
C ILE A 218 16.56 22.02 -6.09
N ALA A 219 15.68 21.77 -5.13
CA ALA A 219 15.57 20.43 -4.53
C ALA A 219 15.02 19.41 -5.53
N ASP A 220 14.05 19.80 -6.36
CA ASP A 220 13.50 18.91 -7.38
C ASP A 220 14.58 18.48 -8.37
N GLN A 221 15.33 19.38 -8.95
CA GLN A 221 16.41 19.05 -9.86
C GLN A 221 17.51 18.22 -9.20
N ALA A 222 17.89 18.56 -7.97
CA ALA A 222 18.98 17.87 -7.27
C ALA A 222 18.62 16.42 -6.90
N ILE A 223 17.43 16.22 -6.35
CA ILE A 223 16.97 14.91 -5.88
C ILE A 223 16.51 14.04 -7.07
N SER A 224 15.83 14.64 -8.04
CA SER A 224 15.34 13.91 -9.21
C SER A 224 16.45 13.46 -10.17
N ALA A 225 17.63 14.08 -10.10
CA ALA A 225 18.81 13.65 -10.87
C ALA A 225 19.36 12.29 -10.43
N THR A 226 19.08 11.87 -9.20
CA THR A 226 19.45 10.58 -8.63
C THR A 226 18.32 9.56 -8.76
N GLY A 227 17.82 9.33 -10.00
CA GLY A 227 16.77 8.34 -10.25
C GLY A 227 17.22 6.93 -9.84
N ARG A 228 16.31 6.17 -9.23
CA ARG A 228 16.55 4.76 -8.85
C ARG A 228 16.25 3.77 -9.95
N ILE A 229 15.63 4.22 -11.04
CA ILE A 229 15.21 3.39 -12.18
C ILE A 229 15.93 3.89 -13.42
N SER A 230 16.57 2.98 -14.13
CA SER A 230 17.17 3.26 -15.41
C SER A 230 17.01 2.08 -16.37
N LEU A 231 16.71 2.37 -17.63
CA LEU A 231 16.73 1.37 -18.69
C LEU A 231 18.16 1.19 -19.14
N GLN A 232 18.66 -0.02 -19.07
CA GLN A 232 20.03 -0.40 -19.42
C GLN A 232 20.02 -1.41 -20.56
N GLU A 233 21.15 -1.49 -21.27
CA GLU A 233 21.35 -2.46 -22.34
C GLU A 233 22.59 -3.31 -22.03
N THR A 234 22.48 -4.62 -22.19
CA THR A 234 23.61 -5.53 -22.04
C THR A 234 24.53 -5.43 -23.28
N SER A 235 25.76 -5.91 -23.16
CA SER A 235 26.69 -6.02 -24.29
C SER A 235 26.19 -6.93 -25.42
N GLN A 236 25.20 -7.77 -25.16
CA GLN A 236 24.53 -8.64 -26.12
C GLN A 236 23.33 -7.99 -26.79
N GLY A 237 22.93 -6.82 -26.28
CA GLY A 237 21.83 -6.03 -26.80
C GLY A 237 20.48 -6.27 -26.17
N ASP A 238 20.39 -7.08 -25.10
CA ASP A 238 19.16 -7.26 -24.33
C ASP A 238 18.91 -6.04 -23.46
N THR A 239 17.65 -5.67 -23.31
CA THR A 239 17.25 -4.53 -22.49
C THR A 239 16.80 -5.00 -21.11
N TYR A 240 17.10 -4.22 -20.07
CA TYR A 240 16.61 -4.47 -18.72
C TYR A 240 16.43 -3.17 -17.95
N ILE A 241 15.54 -3.19 -16.96
CA ILE A 241 15.44 -2.11 -15.99
C ILE A 241 16.43 -2.39 -14.87
N GLU A 242 17.36 -1.47 -14.63
CA GLU A 242 18.12 -1.43 -13.39
C GLU A 242 17.33 -0.67 -12.33
N LEU A 243 17.02 -1.35 -11.23
CA LEU A 243 16.32 -0.78 -10.10
C LEU A 243 17.22 -0.79 -8.87
N ILE A 244 17.60 0.40 -8.39
CA ILE A 244 18.48 0.57 -7.22
C ILE A 244 17.64 0.45 -5.95
N LEU A 245 17.34 -0.78 -5.57
CA LEU A 245 16.64 -1.19 -4.36
C LEU A 245 17.13 -2.56 -3.89
N PRO A 246 17.13 -2.84 -2.57
CA PRO A 246 17.29 -4.19 -2.06
C PRO A 246 16.23 -5.14 -2.66
N TYR A 247 16.60 -6.40 -2.87
CA TYR A 247 15.76 -7.38 -3.57
C TYR A 247 14.30 -7.44 -3.06
N ASP A 248 14.10 -7.45 -1.74
CA ASP A 248 12.76 -7.57 -1.16
C ASP A 248 11.86 -6.38 -1.50
N ARG A 249 12.42 -5.17 -1.51
CA ARG A 249 11.71 -3.95 -1.92
C ARG A 249 11.48 -3.91 -3.42
N ALA A 250 12.51 -4.28 -4.19
CA ALA A 250 12.43 -4.36 -5.65
C ALA A 250 11.36 -5.35 -6.09
N TRP A 251 11.31 -6.53 -5.46
CA TRP A 251 10.26 -7.52 -5.69
C TRP A 251 8.87 -6.94 -5.49
N ALA A 252 8.58 -6.34 -4.33
CA ALA A 252 7.29 -5.74 -4.04
C ALA A 252 6.93 -4.59 -4.99
N SER A 253 7.91 -3.75 -5.35
CA SER A 253 7.71 -2.63 -6.28
C SER A 253 7.43 -3.11 -7.71
N THR A 254 8.09 -4.17 -8.16
CA THR A 254 7.85 -4.77 -9.48
C THR A 254 6.43 -5.32 -9.59
N ALA A 255 5.93 -6.03 -8.55
CA ALA A 255 4.55 -6.50 -8.54
C ALA A 255 3.56 -5.35 -8.74
N LYS A 256 3.76 -4.26 -8.00
CA LYS A 256 2.90 -3.09 -8.07
C LYS A 256 3.02 -2.37 -9.43
N GLY A 257 4.23 -2.23 -9.96
CA GLY A 257 4.45 -1.66 -11.30
C GLY A 257 3.74 -2.47 -12.38
N LEU A 258 3.79 -3.80 -12.32
CA LEU A 258 3.07 -4.68 -13.23
C LEU A 258 1.56 -4.48 -13.15
N GLU A 259 0.98 -4.46 -11.95
CA GLU A 259 -0.46 -4.24 -11.73
C GLU A 259 -0.92 -2.87 -12.25
N GLU A 260 -0.09 -1.83 -12.13
CA GLU A 260 -0.39 -0.46 -12.59
C GLU A 260 -0.12 -0.25 -14.10
N SER A 261 0.56 -1.21 -14.77
CA SER A 261 1.02 -1.10 -16.15
C SER A 261 0.28 -2.02 -17.13
N ASN A 262 -0.96 -2.34 -16.86
CA ASN A 262 -1.81 -3.20 -17.68
C ASN A 262 -1.28 -4.65 -17.84
N PHE A 263 -0.57 -5.15 -16.83
CA PHE A 263 -0.21 -6.55 -16.72
C PHE A 263 -1.04 -7.26 -15.65
N GLU A 264 -1.66 -8.35 -16.01
CA GLU A 264 -2.29 -9.27 -15.06
C GLU A 264 -1.25 -10.27 -14.55
N ILE A 265 -1.00 -10.31 -13.25
CA ILE A 265 -0.10 -11.30 -12.65
C ILE A 265 -0.86 -12.63 -12.54
N ILE A 266 -0.45 -13.62 -13.35
CA ILE A 266 -1.05 -14.96 -13.36
C ILE A 266 -0.49 -15.79 -12.20
N ASP A 267 0.84 -15.74 -12.01
CA ASP A 267 1.55 -16.49 -10.97
C ASP A 267 2.87 -15.80 -10.64
N ARG A 268 3.47 -16.18 -9.49
CA ARG A 268 4.75 -15.63 -9.05
C ARG A 268 5.55 -16.66 -8.26
N ASP A 269 6.82 -16.79 -8.59
CA ASP A 269 7.80 -17.56 -7.83
C ASP A 269 8.89 -16.63 -7.29
N ARG A 270 8.77 -16.28 -6.00
CA ARG A 270 9.74 -15.39 -5.35
C ARG A 270 11.12 -16.05 -5.20
N SER A 271 11.18 -17.36 -5.08
CA SER A 271 12.44 -18.09 -4.92
C SER A 271 13.24 -18.13 -6.22
N ALA A 272 12.55 -18.21 -7.34
CA ALA A 272 13.13 -18.09 -8.67
C ALA A 272 13.32 -16.62 -9.12
N GLY A 273 12.61 -15.67 -8.47
CA GLY A 273 12.59 -14.27 -8.88
C GLY A 273 11.72 -14.03 -10.11
N GLU A 274 10.63 -14.76 -10.26
CA GLU A 274 9.82 -14.82 -11.48
C GLU A 274 8.38 -14.38 -11.25
N TYR A 275 7.85 -13.52 -12.15
CA TYR A 275 6.44 -13.23 -12.34
C TYR A 275 5.99 -13.75 -13.69
N TYR A 276 4.92 -14.51 -13.69
CA TYR A 276 4.21 -14.94 -14.89
C TYR A 276 3.06 -13.98 -15.11
N VAL A 277 3.11 -13.22 -16.20
CA VAL A 277 2.18 -12.12 -16.42
C VAL A 277 1.53 -12.23 -17.80
N ARG A 278 0.32 -11.70 -17.92
CA ARG A 278 -0.39 -11.50 -19.18
C ARG A 278 -0.51 -10.01 -19.44
N PHE A 279 -0.14 -9.56 -20.63
CA PHE A 279 -0.36 -8.18 -21.02
C PHE A 279 -1.81 -7.99 -21.49
N ILE A 280 -2.56 -7.15 -20.79
CA ILE A 280 -4.00 -6.94 -21.09
C ILE A 280 -4.17 -6.05 -22.32
N GLY A 281 -3.16 -5.27 -22.68
CA GLY A 281 -3.23 -4.22 -23.68
C GLY A 281 -3.45 -2.84 -23.07
N ILE A 282 -3.30 -1.82 -23.89
CA ILE A 282 -3.57 -0.43 -23.50
C ILE A 282 -4.95 -0.09 -24.03
N GLU A 283 -5.93 0.13 -23.14
CA GLU A 283 -7.22 0.75 -23.52
C GLU A 283 -6.95 2.24 -23.73
N ASN A 284 -6.99 2.68 -24.96
CA ASN A 284 -6.89 4.11 -25.29
C ASN A 284 -8.22 4.78 -24.93
N GLU A 285 -8.31 5.39 -23.75
CA GLU A 285 -9.45 6.27 -23.41
C GLU A 285 -9.31 7.69 -23.96
N GLU A 286 -8.14 8.09 -24.48
CA GLU A 286 -7.93 9.43 -25.07
C GLU A 286 -7.06 9.34 -26.32
N GLU A 287 -7.54 9.98 -27.38
CA GLU A 287 -6.86 10.21 -28.65
C GLU A 287 -5.48 10.87 -28.44
N ASP A 288 -4.43 10.35 -29.10
CA ASP A 288 -3.07 10.89 -29.17
C ASP A 288 -2.04 10.41 -28.13
N GLY A 289 -2.04 9.13 -27.73
CA GLY A 289 -0.90 8.53 -27.02
C GLY A 289 0.33 8.36 -27.94
N TRP A 290 1.56 8.64 -27.43
CA TRP A 290 2.80 8.45 -28.20
C TRP A 290 3.03 6.99 -28.65
N PHE A 291 2.29 6.04 -28.12
CA PHE A 291 2.26 4.63 -28.56
C PHE A 291 1.42 4.41 -29.83
N ASP A 292 0.46 5.29 -30.13
CA ASP A 292 -0.44 5.13 -31.27
C ASP A 292 0.32 5.17 -32.60
N TRP A 293 1.38 5.98 -32.70
CA TRP A 293 2.24 6.03 -33.88
C TRP A 293 3.09 4.76 -34.08
N LEU A 294 3.28 3.95 -33.02
CA LEU A 294 4.09 2.75 -33.06
C LEU A 294 3.28 1.53 -33.55
N TRP A 295 1.97 1.50 -33.32
CA TRP A 295 1.10 0.35 -33.64
C TRP A 295 -0.15 0.65 -34.45
N GLY A 296 -0.46 1.90 -34.83
CA GLY A 296 -1.54 2.28 -35.78
C GLY A 296 -2.94 1.97 -35.25
N GLY A 297 -3.73 3.00 -34.98
CA GLY A 297 -5.01 3.01 -34.29
C GLY A 297 -6.06 1.98 -34.72
N ASP A 298 -7.03 1.75 -33.85
CA ASP A 298 -8.27 0.95 -33.98
C ASP A 298 -8.16 -0.59 -33.89
N GLU A 299 -6.99 -1.21 -33.83
CA GLU A 299 -6.86 -2.65 -33.57
C GLU A 299 -6.32 -2.91 -32.16
N LYS A 300 -6.79 -4.02 -31.52
CA LYS A 300 -6.22 -4.52 -30.25
C LYS A 300 -4.70 -4.54 -30.36
N HIS A 301 -4.01 -4.09 -29.32
CA HIS A 301 -2.55 -4.13 -29.27
C HIS A 301 -2.05 -5.54 -29.70
N PRO A 302 -1.08 -5.65 -30.62
CA PRO A 302 -0.68 -6.96 -31.18
C PRO A 302 -0.13 -7.93 -30.13
N LEU A 303 0.31 -7.42 -28.97
CA LEU A 303 0.76 -8.23 -27.83
C LEU A 303 -0.31 -8.40 -26.75
N ALA A 304 -1.56 -7.91 -26.97
CA ALA A 304 -2.65 -8.11 -26.02
C ALA A 304 -2.93 -9.62 -25.84
N ASP A 305 -3.22 -10.00 -24.60
CA ASP A 305 -3.45 -11.38 -24.18
C ASP A 305 -2.21 -12.31 -24.26
N GLN A 306 -1.03 -11.77 -24.61
CA GLN A 306 0.21 -12.55 -24.64
C GLN A 306 0.81 -12.68 -23.23
N GLU A 307 1.37 -13.88 -22.96
CA GLU A 307 2.02 -14.18 -21.69
C GLU A 307 3.52 -13.90 -21.72
N PHE A 308 4.01 -13.29 -20.66
CA PHE A 308 5.42 -12.92 -20.48
C PHE A 308 5.96 -13.47 -19.16
N LEU A 309 7.24 -13.69 -19.14
CA LEU A 309 8.02 -13.96 -17.94
C LEU A 309 8.79 -12.69 -17.57
N VAL A 310 8.53 -12.13 -16.40
CA VAL A 310 9.30 -11.03 -15.83
C VAL A 310 10.20 -11.58 -14.74
N THR A 311 11.51 -11.40 -14.91
CA THR A 311 12.50 -11.89 -13.96
C THR A 311 13.15 -10.74 -13.19
N VAL A 312 13.24 -10.89 -11.88
CA VAL A 312 13.91 -9.95 -10.97
C VAL A 312 15.19 -10.60 -10.47
N VAL A 313 16.32 -10.17 -10.97
CA VAL A 313 17.63 -10.76 -10.69
C VAL A 313 18.47 -9.83 -9.83
N LYS A 314 18.91 -10.30 -8.67
CA LYS A 314 19.81 -9.55 -7.79
C LYS A 314 21.16 -9.34 -8.50
N GLN A 315 21.57 -8.08 -8.65
CA GLN A 315 22.90 -7.71 -9.17
C GLN A 315 23.88 -7.40 -8.04
N THR A 316 23.41 -6.62 -7.06
CA THR A 316 24.15 -6.28 -5.84
C THR A 316 23.20 -6.37 -4.64
N ASP A 317 23.66 -6.05 -3.43
CA ASP A 317 22.78 -5.99 -2.25
C ASP A 317 21.75 -4.85 -2.37
N GLU A 318 22.05 -3.81 -3.15
CA GLU A 318 21.24 -2.60 -3.32
C GLU A 318 20.66 -2.42 -4.72
N ALA A 319 20.86 -3.36 -5.65
CA ALA A 319 20.37 -3.24 -7.02
C ALA A 319 19.91 -4.56 -7.61
N VAL A 320 18.86 -4.50 -8.41
CA VAL A 320 18.32 -5.63 -9.18
C VAL A 320 18.19 -5.27 -10.66
N ALA A 321 18.23 -6.28 -11.52
CA ALA A 321 17.84 -6.18 -12.92
C ALA A 321 16.45 -6.81 -13.12
N ILE A 322 15.56 -6.09 -13.78
CA ILE A 322 14.24 -6.58 -14.18
C ILE A 322 14.28 -6.80 -15.68
N ARG A 323 13.94 -8.00 -16.12
CA ARG A 323 13.90 -8.38 -17.54
C ARG A 323 12.52 -8.91 -17.88
N LEU A 324 12.13 -8.75 -19.14
CA LEU A 324 10.87 -9.23 -19.68
C LEU A 324 11.17 -10.07 -20.93
N GLN A 325 10.56 -11.24 -21.02
CA GLN A 325 10.67 -12.09 -22.20
C GLN A 325 9.31 -12.79 -22.45
N PRO A 326 8.96 -13.09 -23.70
CA PRO A 326 7.79 -13.91 -23.98
C PRO A 326 7.91 -15.27 -23.31
N ARG A 327 6.81 -15.79 -22.76
CA ARG A 327 6.78 -17.12 -22.15
C ARG A 327 6.96 -18.23 -23.18
N GLU A 328 6.38 -18.04 -24.35
CA GLU A 328 6.63 -18.88 -25.52
C GLU A 328 7.50 -18.11 -26.52
N PRO A 329 8.49 -18.76 -27.13
CA PRO A 329 9.35 -18.09 -28.11
C PRO A 329 8.53 -17.49 -29.25
N ASP A 330 8.53 -16.18 -29.37
CA ASP A 330 7.87 -15.45 -30.44
C ASP A 330 8.93 -14.74 -31.32
N PRO A 331 9.16 -15.21 -32.56
CA PRO A 331 10.12 -14.60 -33.46
C PRO A 331 9.70 -13.19 -33.93
N ALA A 332 8.44 -12.81 -33.72
CA ALA A 332 7.96 -11.48 -34.01
C ALA A 332 8.19 -10.49 -32.87
N PHE A 333 8.51 -10.99 -31.66
CA PHE A 333 8.84 -10.14 -30.52
C PHE A 333 10.22 -9.53 -30.68
N ASP A 334 10.25 -8.24 -30.98
CA ASP A 334 11.49 -7.53 -31.22
C ASP A 334 11.94 -6.66 -30.02
N ARG A 335 13.15 -6.14 -30.09
CA ARG A 335 13.72 -5.26 -29.07
C ARG A 335 12.87 -4.01 -28.78
N ARG A 336 12.21 -3.45 -29.79
CA ARG A 336 11.39 -2.24 -29.62
C ARG A 336 10.17 -2.56 -28.75
N GLN A 337 9.58 -3.71 -28.97
CA GLN A 337 8.46 -4.21 -28.17
C GLN A 337 8.89 -4.51 -26.73
N GLU A 338 10.09 -5.15 -26.55
CA GLU A 338 10.67 -5.36 -25.23
C GLU A 338 10.89 -4.04 -24.49
N GLN A 339 11.52 -3.05 -25.11
CA GLN A 339 11.76 -1.74 -24.52
C GLN A 339 10.46 -1.00 -24.22
N ALA A 340 9.47 -1.08 -25.11
CA ALA A 340 8.16 -0.48 -24.91
C ALA A 340 7.45 -1.07 -23.70
N LEU A 341 7.37 -2.41 -23.59
CA LEU A 341 6.74 -3.08 -22.45
C LEU A 341 7.50 -2.83 -21.14
N LEU A 342 8.84 -2.87 -21.16
CA LEU A 342 9.65 -2.54 -19.98
C LEU A 342 9.46 -1.09 -19.53
N SER A 343 9.22 -0.16 -20.46
CA SER A 343 9.00 1.23 -20.11
C SER A 343 7.62 1.51 -19.49
N LEU A 344 6.70 0.56 -19.56
CA LEU A 344 5.40 0.62 -18.86
C LEU A 344 5.55 0.27 -17.37
N ILE A 345 6.37 -0.71 -17.06
CA ILE A 345 6.64 -1.19 -15.70
C ILE A 345 7.44 -0.14 -14.91
#